data_3a1b617d6624416ca70e308a6cc18774
#
_entry.id   3a1b617d6624416ca70e308a6cc18774
#
_cell.length_a   1.000
_cell.length_b   1.000
_cell.length_c   1.000
_cell.angle_alpha   90.00
_cell.angle_beta   90.00
_cell.angle_gamma   90.00
#
_symmetry.space_group_name_H-M   'P 1'
#
loop_
_entity.id
_entity.type
_entity.pdbx_description
1 polymer ?
#
loop_
_entity_poly.entity_id
_entity_poly.type
_entity_poly.pdbx_seq_one_letter_code
_entity_poly.pdbx_strand_id
1 'polypeptide(L)'
;MTHYSTEIAIVGGGICGLWLLNILRNAGYEACLFEQGQLGQAQTLASQGMIHGGIKYALGGFTTPASETIASMPAKWQDCIDGTGSLDLQGLDVLSRDYYLFSDGAL
;
A
#
# COMPACT_ATOMS: atom_id res chain seq x y z
N MET A 1 -25.22 -9.30 26.07
CA MET A 1 -24.56 -8.46 25.03
C MET A 1 -23.06 -8.59 25.22
N THR A 2 -22.31 -9.03 24.23
CA THR A 2 -20.85 -9.18 24.36
C THR A 2 -20.20 -7.84 24.04
N HIS A 3 -19.42 -7.31 24.97
CA HIS A 3 -18.67 -6.06 24.76
C HIS A 3 -17.22 -6.39 24.44
N TYR A 4 -16.71 -5.72 23.39
CA TYR A 4 -15.30 -5.75 23.03
C TYR A 4 -14.72 -4.36 23.26
N SER A 5 -13.49 -4.31 23.77
CA SER A 5 -12.72 -3.07 23.93
C SER A 5 -11.49 -3.13 23.03
N THR A 6 -11.13 -2.05 22.42
CA THR A 6 -9.92 -1.88 21.62
C THR A 6 -9.41 -0.46 21.75
N GLU A 7 -8.12 -0.24 21.67
CA GLU A 7 -7.54 1.10 21.71
C GLU A 7 -7.79 1.85 20.39
N ILE A 8 -7.73 1.13 19.27
CA ILE A 8 -7.87 1.73 17.94
C ILE A 8 -8.84 0.91 17.10
N ALA A 9 -9.86 1.57 16.58
CA ALA A 9 -10.82 1.00 15.64
C ALA A 9 -10.53 1.53 14.23
N ILE A 10 -10.26 0.63 13.29
CA ILE A 10 -10.03 0.95 11.86
C ILE A 10 -11.29 0.55 11.10
N VAL A 11 -11.83 1.45 10.31
CA VAL A 11 -13.00 1.20 9.46
C VAL A 11 -12.57 1.13 7.99
N GLY A 12 -12.78 -0.02 7.38
CA GLY A 12 -12.44 -0.32 5.99
C GLY A 12 -11.25 -1.27 5.86
N GLY A 13 -11.52 -2.43 5.23
CA GLY A 13 -10.58 -3.54 5.02
C GLY A 13 -9.86 -3.49 3.66
N GLY A 14 -9.70 -2.32 3.07
CA GLY A 14 -8.84 -2.13 1.90
C GLY A 14 -7.36 -2.13 2.27
N ILE A 15 -6.49 -1.93 1.27
CA ILE A 15 -5.03 -1.97 1.45
C ILE A 15 -4.55 -1.01 2.56
N CYS A 16 -5.12 0.19 2.64
CA CYS A 16 -4.73 1.16 3.67
C CYS A 16 -5.09 0.68 5.09
N GLY A 17 -6.30 0.16 5.28
CA GLY A 17 -6.75 -0.35 6.59
C GLY A 17 -5.96 -1.57 7.02
N LEU A 18 -5.70 -2.50 6.11
CA LEU A 18 -4.90 -3.69 6.36
C LEU A 18 -3.45 -3.35 6.68
N TRP A 19 -2.86 -2.42 5.95
CA TRP A 19 -1.51 -1.94 6.21
C TRP A 19 -1.40 -1.30 7.58
N LEU A 20 -2.31 -0.37 7.88
CA LEU A 20 -2.36 0.34 9.16
C LEU A 20 -2.57 -0.62 10.34
N LEU A 21 -3.48 -1.59 10.20
CA LEU A 21 -3.72 -2.61 11.23
C LEU A 21 -2.43 -3.35 11.61
N ASN A 22 -1.68 -3.80 10.59
CA ASN A 22 -0.44 -4.55 10.83
C ASN A 22 0.64 -3.67 11.47
N ILE A 23 0.81 -2.43 11.01
CA ILE A 23 1.78 -1.50 11.63
C ILE A 23 1.42 -1.25 13.11
N LEU A 24 0.15 -0.97 13.41
CA LEU A 24 -0.26 -0.69 14.78
C LEU A 24 -0.08 -1.90 15.69
N ARG A 25 -0.43 -3.09 15.23
CA ARG A 25 -0.23 -4.33 15.99
C ARG A 25 1.24 -4.65 16.21
N ASN A 26 2.09 -4.43 15.20
CA ASN A 26 3.55 -4.59 15.35
C ASN A 26 4.13 -3.57 16.34
N ALA A 27 3.52 -2.39 16.46
CA ALA A 27 3.89 -1.38 17.44
C ALA A 27 3.31 -1.65 18.85
N GLY A 28 2.53 -2.72 19.03
CA GLY A 28 1.99 -3.15 20.32
C GLY A 28 0.61 -2.59 20.68
N TYR A 29 -0.06 -1.90 19.77
CA TYR A 29 -1.42 -1.40 20.02
C TYR A 29 -2.49 -2.48 19.88
N GLU A 30 -3.51 -2.41 20.71
CA GLU A 30 -4.74 -3.19 20.53
C GLU A 30 -5.60 -2.55 19.45
N ALA A 31 -5.37 -2.95 18.20
CA ALA A 31 -6.11 -2.46 17.05
C ALA A 31 -7.07 -3.52 16.49
N CYS A 32 -8.26 -3.08 16.10
CA CYS A 32 -9.27 -3.91 15.47
C CYS A 32 -9.75 -3.26 14.17
N LEU A 33 -9.95 -4.07 13.13
CA LEU A 33 -10.42 -3.63 11.84
C LEU A 33 -11.84 -4.12 11.60
N PHE A 34 -12.70 -3.22 11.14
CA PHE A 34 -14.09 -3.48 10.78
C PHE A 34 -14.27 -3.29 9.28
N GLU A 35 -14.79 -4.32 8.63
CA GLU A 35 -15.11 -4.34 7.21
C GLU A 35 -16.54 -4.86 7.03
N GLN A 36 -17.32 -4.18 6.20
CA GLN A 36 -18.72 -4.56 5.95
C GLN A 36 -18.87 -5.71 4.93
N GLY A 37 -17.84 -5.96 4.14
CA GLY A 37 -17.83 -6.99 3.10
C GLY A 37 -16.66 -7.96 3.27
N GLN A 38 -15.87 -8.12 2.22
CA GLN A 38 -14.66 -8.93 2.24
C GLN A 38 -13.41 -8.05 2.27
N LEU A 39 -12.38 -8.50 2.92
CA LEU A 39 -11.09 -7.81 2.93
C LEU A 39 -10.52 -7.68 1.52
N GLY A 40 -9.93 -6.53 1.22
CA GLY A 40 -9.29 -6.27 -0.05
C GLY A 40 -10.26 -5.98 -1.21
N GLN A 41 -11.55 -5.89 -0.99
CA GLN A 41 -12.54 -5.57 -2.02
C GLN A 41 -12.47 -4.11 -2.51
N ALA A 42 -13.37 -3.79 -3.42
CA ALA A 42 -13.58 -2.47 -4.00
C ALA A 42 -12.30 -1.93 -4.66
N GLN A 43 -11.84 -0.75 -4.28
CA GLN A 43 -10.72 -0.08 -4.93
C GLN A 43 -9.41 -0.86 -4.84
N THR A 44 -9.20 -1.63 -3.79
CA THR A 44 -7.98 -2.46 -3.65
C THR A 44 -7.93 -3.53 -4.73
N LEU A 45 -9.01 -4.28 -4.91
CA LEU A 45 -9.09 -5.33 -5.93
C LEU A 45 -9.19 -4.76 -7.34
N ALA A 46 -9.86 -3.59 -7.50
CA ALA A 46 -10.01 -2.92 -8.79
C ALA A 46 -8.74 -2.14 -9.22
N SER A 47 -7.74 -2.04 -8.36
CA SER A 47 -6.48 -1.40 -8.70
C SER A 47 -5.69 -2.24 -9.71
N GLN A 48 -4.78 -1.59 -10.43
CA GLN A 48 -3.89 -2.28 -11.38
C GLN A 48 -2.80 -3.10 -10.68
N GLY A 49 -2.68 -3.03 -9.36
CA GLY A 49 -1.66 -3.71 -8.59
C GLY A 49 -0.22 -3.27 -8.90
N MET A 50 -0.07 -2.10 -9.52
CA MET A 50 1.25 -1.58 -9.88
C MET A 50 1.79 -0.65 -8.80
N ILE A 51 3.02 -0.91 -8.36
CA ILE A 51 3.76 -0.05 -7.46
C ILE A 51 4.71 0.79 -8.31
N HIS A 52 4.49 2.10 -8.35
CA HIS A 52 5.27 3.01 -9.17
C HIS A 52 5.74 4.24 -8.38
N GLY A 53 6.87 4.82 -8.80
CA GLY A 53 7.46 6.04 -8.20
C GLY A 53 6.88 7.35 -8.72
N GLY A 54 5.72 7.34 -9.39
CA GLY A 54 5.06 8.57 -9.83
C GLY A 54 5.74 9.28 -10.99
N ILE A 55 6.18 8.56 -12.02
CA ILE A 55 6.87 9.12 -13.23
C ILE A 55 6.16 10.34 -13.81
N LYS A 56 4.83 10.39 -13.79
CA LYS A 56 4.05 11.53 -14.28
C LYS A 56 4.41 12.84 -13.57
N TYR A 57 4.75 12.77 -12.29
CA TYR A 57 5.13 13.95 -11.49
C TYR A 57 6.57 14.38 -11.79
N ALA A 58 7.46 13.43 -12.07
CA ALA A 58 8.84 13.69 -12.46
C ALA A 58 8.93 14.39 -13.82
N LEU A 59 8.09 13.98 -14.77
CA LEU A 59 8.03 14.59 -16.12
C LEU A 59 7.47 16.03 -16.11
N GLY A 60 6.68 16.40 -15.10
CA GLY A 60 6.14 17.75 -14.92
C GLY A 60 7.10 18.75 -14.28
N GLY A 61 8.28 18.35 -13.83
CA GLY A 61 9.28 19.23 -13.24
C GLY A 61 8.92 19.82 -11.86
N PHE A 62 7.82 19.40 -11.27
CA PHE A 62 7.40 19.86 -9.94
C PHE A 62 7.74 18.83 -8.86
N THR A 63 8.69 19.17 -8.02
CA THR A 63 8.95 18.41 -6.80
C THR A 63 8.12 18.98 -5.66
N THR A 64 7.23 18.18 -5.13
CA THR A 64 6.46 18.48 -3.92
C THR A 64 6.75 17.40 -2.87
N PRO A 65 6.54 17.67 -1.57
CA PRO A 65 6.68 16.62 -0.54
C PRO A 65 5.86 15.37 -0.84
N ALA A 66 4.71 15.55 -1.48
CA ALA A 66 3.86 14.42 -1.92
C ALA A 66 4.53 13.60 -3.04
N SER A 67 5.16 14.26 -4.02
CA SER A 67 5.86 13.56 -5.11
C SER A 67 7.10 12.80 -4.62
N GLU A 68 7.81 13.33 -3.63
CA GLU A 68 8.94 12.65 -2.99
C GLU A 68 8.48 11.41 -2.23
N THR A 69 7.37 11.52 -1.50
CA THR A 69 6.77 10.37 -0.81
C THR A 69 6.39 9.27 -1.81
N ILE A 70 5.75 9.64 -2.93
CA ILE A 70 5.38 8.67 -3.98
C ILE A 70 6.62 8.04 -4.61
N ALA A 71 7.68 8.82 -4.87
CA ALA A 71 8.93 8.32 -5.43
C ALA A 71 9.61 7.27 -4.55
N SER A 72 9.42 7.34 -3.23
CA SER A 72 9.98 6.38 -2.28
C SER A 72 9.17 5.07 -2.15
N MET A 73 7.95 5.01 -2.70
CA MET A 73 7.06 3.85 -2.52
C MET A 73 7.63 2.53 -3.06
N PRO A 74 8.24 2.46 -4.26
CA PRO A 74 8.81 1.21 -4.75
C PRO A 74 9.84 0.60 -3.80
N ALA A 75 10.74 1.41 -3.26
CA ALA A 75 11.74 0.95 -2.30
C ALA A 75 11.09 0.42 -1.01
N LYS A 76 10.11 1.13 -0.45
CA LYS A 76 9.39 0.69 0.75
C LYS A 76 8.66 -0.65 0.55
N TRP A 77 8.05 -0.85 -0.61
CA TRP A 77 7.42 -2.12 -0.94
C TRP A 77 8.46 -3.23 -1.10
N GLN A 78 9.59 -2.93 -1.76
CA GLN A 78 10.67 -3.91 -1.91
C GLN A 78 11.22 -4.33 -0.55
N ASP A 79 11.47 -3.38 0.35
CA ASP A 79 11.90 -3.69 1.72
C ASP A 79 10.91 -4.62 2.44
N CYS A 80 9.60 -4.39 2.28
CA CYS A 80 8.59 -5.27 2.86
C CYS A 80 8.60 -6.67 2.23
N ILE A 81 8.77 -6.78 0.91
CA ILE A 81 8.86 -8.06 0.20
C ILE A 81 10.13 -8.83 0.61
N ASP A 82 11.21 -8.13 0.85
CA ASP A 82 12.48 -8.71 1.32
C ASP A 82 12.47 -9.02 2.83
N GLY A 83 11.40 -8.66 3.55
CA GLY A 83 11.23 -8.89 5.00
C GLY A 83 12.05 -7.94 5.88
N THR A 84 12.52 -6.82 5.32
CA THR A 84 13.29 -5.78 6.04
C THR A 84 12.51 -4.49 6.25
N GLY A 85 11.29 -4.43 5.70
CA GLY A 85 10.43 -3.26 5.75
C GLY A 85 9.55 -3.18 7.00
N SER A 86 8.62 -2.22 6.97
CA SER A 86 7.65 -2.01 8.06
C SER A 86 6.64 -3.14 8.23
N LEU A 87 6.43 -3.93 7.18
CA LEU A 87 5.64 -5.16 7.18
C LEU A 87 6.46 -6.29 6.58
N ASP A 88 6.16 -7.50 7.02
CA ASP A 88 6.70 -8.71 6.41
C ASP A 88 5.74 -9.20 5.32
N LEU A 89 6.16 -9.05 4.07
CA LEU A 89 5.45 -9.53 2.88
C LEU A 89 6.25 -10.62 2.16
N GLN A 90 7.16 -11.30 2.85
CA GLN A 90 7.91 -12.42 2.27
C GLN A 90 6.97 -13.50 1.75
N GLY A 91 7.30 -14.03 0.58
CA GLY A 91 6.48 -15.05 -0.07
C GLY A 91 5.34 -14.49 -0.93
N LEU A 92 5.22 -13.16 -1.07
CA LEU A 92 4.33 -12.56 -2.04
C LEU A 92 4.87 -12.78 -3.45
N ASP A 93 4.03 -13.28 -4.35
CA ASP A 93 4.39 -13.44 -5.75
C ASP A 93 4.39 -12.10 -6.48
N VAL A 94 5.56 -11.66 -6.90
CA VAL A 94 5.74 -10.48 -7.75
C VAL A 94 5.59 -10.89 -9.20
N LEU A 95 4.48 -10.52 -9.84
CA LEU A 95 4.14 -10.92 -11.20
C LEU A 95 5.08 -10.33 -12.25
N SER A 96 5.58 -9.11 -12.05
CA SER A 96 6.56 -8.46 -12.91
C SER A 96 7.39 -7.47 -12.09
N ARG A 97 8.68 -7.41 -12.38
CA ARG A 97 9.60 -6.43 -11.77
C ARG A 97 9.63 -5.10 -12.52
N ASP A 98 9.11 -5.10 -13.74
CA ASP A 98 9.13 -3.97 -14.63
C ASP A 98 7.72 -3.67 -15.15
N TYR A 99 7.46 -2.41 -15.45
CA TYR A 99 6.32 -2.01 -16.25
C TYR A 99 6.80 -1.16 -17.43
N TYR A 100 6.10 -1.27 -18.55
CA TYR A 100 6.49 -0.65 -19.79
C TYR A 100 5.49 0.42 -20.20
N LEU A 101 6.01 1.57 -20.60
CA LEU A 101 5.24 2.62 -21.25
C LEU A 101 5.40 2.47 -22.77
N PHE A 102 4.29 2.41 -23.46
CA PHE A 102 4.26 2.39 -24.91
C PHE A 102 3.69 3.72 -25.42
N SER A 103 4.31 4.27 -26.45
CA SER A 103 3.79 5.40 -27.21
C SER A 103 3.82 5.01 -28.69
N ASP A 104 2.71 5.23 -29.37
CA ASP A 104 2.56 5.03 -30.81
C ASP A 104 2.76 6.32 -31.62
N GLY A 105 3.12 7.40 -30.94
CA GLY A 105 3.37 8.72 -31.53
C GLY A 105 4.56 9.42 -30.90
N ALA A 106 5.06 10.45 -31.57
CA ALA A 106 6.14 11.26 -31.04
C ALA A 106 5.69 11.95 -29.72
N LEU A 107 6.53 11.83 -28.72
CA LEU A 107 6.43 12.62 -27.48
C LEU A 107 6.72 14.08 -27.78
#